data_756c8bf23c59d4ab21716fd8729781a1
#
_entry.id   756c8bf23c59d4ab21716fd8729781a1
#
_cell.length_a   1.000
_cell.length_b   1.000
_cell.length_c   1.000
_cell.angle_alpha   90.00
_cell.angle_beta   90.00
_cell.angle_gamma   90.00
#
_symmetry.space_group_name_H-M   'P 1'
#
loop_
_entity.id
_entity.type
_entity.pdbx_description
1 polymer ?
#
loop_
_entity_poly.entity_id
_entity_poly.type
_entity_poly.pdbx_seq_one_letter_code
_entity_poly.pdbx_strand_id
1 'polypeptide(L)'
;MPDNRIVHIVDDDEAVRQSLAFLLSSTGLAVRLYDSASAFLAGLASVKGGCLITDMRMPDMTGLELLHQLRAKACGLPAIVITGHGDVALAVEAMKAGAVDFIEKPFDQEAILTAVKAALERGGEGGDTTAIAARLASLSERERQVLEGLIAGHPNKTIAYDLGISPRTVEVYRANLMAKMEARSLSELIRMAILAKVAPTQRTSK
;
A
#
# COMPACT_ATOMS: atom_id res chain seq x y z
N MET A 1 -20.11 -19.96 8.50
CA MET A 1 -19.03 -18.95 8.57
C MET A 1 -19.15 -18.11 7.31
N PRO A 2 -19.26 -16.78 7.35
CA PRO A 2 -19.17 -15.99 6.13
C PRO A 2 -17.81 -16.29 5.50
N ASP A 3 -17.83 -16.61 4.21
CA ASP A 3 -16.63 -16.97 3.46
C ASP A 3 -15.77 -15.69 3.27
N ASN A 4 -14.94 -15.39 4.28
CA ASN A 4 -14.10 -14.21 4.32
C ASN A 4 -12.86 -14.33 3.40
N ARG A 5 -12.86 -15.30 2.48
CA ARG A 5 -11.74 -15.62 1.59
C ARG A 5 -12.00 -15.22 0.14
N ILE A 6 -12.82 -14.20 -0.06
CA ILE A 6 -13.08 -13.66 -1.40
C ILE A 6 -12.11 -12.54 -1.69
N VAL A 7 -11.44 -12.58 -2.85
CA VAL A 7 -10.62 -11.49 -3.35
C VAL A 7 -11.36 -10.80 -4.50
N HIS A 8 -11.63 -9.52 -4.33
CA HIS A 8 -12.23 -8.67 -5.34
C HIS A 8 -11.11 -8.00 -6.13
N ILE A 9 -11.06 -8.19 -7.45
CA ILE A 9 -10.03 -7.61 -8.32
C ILE A 9 -10.68 -6.58 -9.23
N VAL A 10 -10.16 -5.36 -9.17
CA VAL A 10 -10.60 -4.21 -9.98
C VAL A 10 -9.40 -3.69 -10.77
N ASP A 11 -9.39 -3.88 -12.07
CA ASP A 11 -8.34 -3.43 -12.99
C ASP A 11 -8.98 -3.30 -14.38
N ASP A 12 -8.67 -2.29 -15.17
CA ASP A 12 -9.22 -2.13 -16.51
C ASP A 12 -8.55 -3.06 -17.54
N ASP A 13 -7.34 -3.54 -17.26
CA ASP A 13 -6.63 -4.52 -18.09
C ASP A 13 -7.13 -5.96 -17.85
N GLU A 14 -7.78 -6.54 -18.86
CA GLU A 14 -8.28 -7.91 -18.76
C GLU A 14 -7.17 -8.94 -18.55
N ALA A 15 -6.00 -8.76 -19.13
CA ALA A 15 -4.88 -9.71 -18.98
C ALA A 15 -4.36 -9.71 -17.55
N VAL A 16 -4.28 -8.54 -16.91
CA VAL A 16 -3.91 -8.42 -15.49
C VAL A 16 -4.97 -9.08 -14.61
N ARG A 17 -6.26 -8.79 -14.83
CA ARG A 17 -7.35 -9.41 -14.07
C ARG A 17 -7.33 -10.93 -14.15
N GLN A 18 -7.17 -11.50 -15.36
CA GLN A 18 -7.14 -12.96 -15.56
C GLN A 18 -5.90 -13.60 -14.94
N SER A 19 -4.74 -12.97 -15.05
CA SER A 19 -3.50 -13.44 -14.43
C SER A 19 -3.61 -13.51 -12.90
N LEU A 20 -4.11 -12.44 -12.27
CA LEU A 20 -4.35 -12.41 -10.83
C LEU A 20 -5.41 -13.43 -10.40
N ALA A 21 -6.49 -13.57 -11.17
CA ALA A 21 -7.53 -14.56 -10.89
C ALA A 21 -6.98 -15.99 -10.93
N PHE A 22 -6.20 -16.32 -11.95
CA PHE A 22 -5.56 -17.63 -12.06
C PHE A 22 -4.64 -17.91 -10.87
N LEU A 23 -3.77 -16.97 -10.53
CA LEU A 23 -2.85 -17.08 -9.41
C LEU A 23 -3.60 -17.33 -8.09
N LEU A 24 -4.58 -16.51 -7.78
CA LEU A 24 -5.28 -16.57 -6.49
C LEU A 24 -6.20 -17.80 -6.40
N SER A 25 -6.89 -18.16 -7.50
CA SER A 25 -7.71 -19.36 -7.54
C SER A 25 -6.90 -20.65 -7.37
N SER A 26 -5.65 -20.68 -7.87
CA SER A 26 -4.75 -21.83 -7.68
C SER A 26 -4.40 -22.09 -6.22
N THR A 27 -4.55 -21.09 -5.34
CA THR A 27 -4.35 -21.22 -3.88
C THR A 27 -5.65 -21.48 -3.10
N GLY A 28 -6.77 -21.72 -3.81
CA GLY A 28 -8.07 -22.03 -3.19
C GLY A 28 -8.86 -20.80 -2.72
N LEU A 29 -8.46 -19.59 -3.15
CA LEU A 29 -9.21 -18.37 -2.88
C LEU A 29 -10.34 -18.18 -3.90
N ALA A 30 -11.50 -17.74 -3.45
CA ALA A 30 -12.57 -17.30 -4.33
C ALA A 30 -12.25 -15.91 -4.89
N VAL A 31 -12.48 -15.68 -6.19
CA VAL A 31 -12.15 -14.42 -6.84
C VAL A 31 -13.40 -13.84 -7.52
N ARG A 32 -13.55 -12.54 -7.45
CA ARG A 32 -14.54 -11.77 -8.22
C ARG A 32 -13.84 -10.67 -9.00
N LEU A 33 -14.14 -10.58 -10.30
CA LEU A 33 -13.51 -9.66 -11.24
C LEU A 33 -14.44 -8.50 -11.56
N TYR A 34 -13.86 -7.32 -11.65
CA TYR A 34 -14.52 -6.08 -12.04
C TYR A 34 -13.60 -5.35 -13.02
N ASP A 35 -14.14 -4.89 -14.12
CA ASP A 35 -13.42 -4.15 -15.16
C ASP A 35 -13.26 -2.66 -14.87
N SER A 36 -13.90 -2.17 -13.81
CA SER A 36 -13.91 -0.76 -13.43
C SER A 36 -14.25 -0.58 -11.95
N ALA A 37 -13.81 0.52 -11.38
CA ALA A 37 -14.16 0.92 -10.02
C ALA A 37 -15.67 1.15 -9.88
N SER A 38 -16.31 1.70 -10.91
CA SER A 38 -17.76 1.91 -10.95
C SER A 38 -18.54 0.60 -10.90
N ALA A 39 -18.10 -0.44 -11.62
CA ALA A 39 -18.71 -1.77 -11.58
C ALA A 39 -18.60 -2.40 -10.18
N PHE A 40 -17.44 -2.26 -9.53
CA PHE A 40 -17.27 -2.71 -8.16
C PHE A 40 -18.18 -1.98 -7.18
N LEU A 41 -18.24 -0.64 -7.25
CA LEU A 41 -19.09 0.17 -6.37
C LEU A 41 -20.58 -0.13 -6.55
N ALA A 42 -21.04 -0.40 -7.77
CA ALA A 42 -22.40 -0.81 -8.05
C ALA A 42 -22.76 -2.15 -7.36
N GLY A 43 -21.78 -3.06 -7.26
CA GLY A 43 -21.94 -4.35 -6.57
C GLY A 43 -21.65 -4.32 -5.06
N LEU A 44 -21.24 -3.18 -4.50
CA LEU A 44 -20.72 -3.09 -3.13
C LEU A 44 -21.67 -3.62 -2.06
N ALA A 45 -22.98 -3.44 -2.23
CA ALA A 45 -23.98 -3.94 -1.29
C ALA A 45 -23.98 -5.47 -1.12
N SER A 46 -23.48 -6.20 -2.11
CA SER A 46 -23.33 -7.66 -2.09
C SER A 46 -22.00 -8.14 -1.51
N VAL A 47 -21.06 -7.23 -1.24
CA VAL A 47 -19.74 -7.55 -0.68
C VAL A 47 -19.88 -7.76 0.82
N LYS A 48 -19.67 -9.01 1.26
CA LYS A 48 -19.82 -9.39 2.68
C LYS A 48 -18.49 -9.55 3.43
N GLY A 49 -17.37 -9.35 2.75
CA GLY A 49 -16.04 -9.49 3.32
C GLY A 49 -14.99 -9.87 2.28
N GLY A 50 -13.81 -10.25 2.73
CA GLY A 50 -12.66 -10.55 1.88
C GLY A 50 -11.65 -9.42 1.83
N CYS A 51 -10.97 -9.25 0.69
CA CYS A 51 -10.10 -8.11 0.42
C CYS A 51 -10.28 -7.61 -1.01
N LEU A 52 -9.88 -6.37 -1.24
CA LEU A 52 -9.86 -5.72 -2.55
C LEU A 52 -8.42 -5.65 -3.07
N ILE A 53 -8.23 -5.97 -4.34
CA ILE A 53 -7.05 -5.57 -5.12
C ILE A 53 -7.56 -4.59 -6.18
N THR A 54 -6.97 -3.41 -6.25
CA THR A 54 -7.35 -2.41 -7.26
C THR A 54 -6.13 -1.85 -7.96
N ASP A 55 -6.22 -1.66 -9.28
CA ASP A 55 -5.23 -0.83 -9.97
C ASP A 55 -5.34 0.62 -9.52
N MET A 56 -4.21 1.33 -9.54
CA MET A 56 -4.16 2.74 -9.22
C MET A 56 -4.75 3.61 -10.33
N ARG A 57 -4.52 3.23 -11.60
CA ARG A 57 -4.84 4.05 -12.77
C ARG A 57 -5.87 3.36 -13.66
N MET A 58 -7.12 3.71 -13.49
CA MET A 58 -8.21 3.23 -14.32
C MET A 58 -8.93 4.41 -14.98
N PRO A 59 -9.53 4.23 -16.18
CA PRO A 59 -10.11 5.34 -16.96
C PRO A 59 -11.31 6.01 -16.31
N ASP A 60 -12.11 5.25 -15.54
CA ASP A 60 -13.37 5.73 -14.96
C ASP A 60 -13.15 6.42 -13.60
N MET A 61 -12.29 5.83 -12.79
CA MET A 61 -12.00 6.28 -11.43
C MET A 61 -10.66 5.69 -11.00
N THR A 62 -9.79 6.48 -10.39
CA THR A 62 -8.52 6.00 -9.86
C THR A 62 -8.72 5.09 -8.64
N GLY A 63 -7.76 4.19 -8.39
CA GLY A 63 -7.78 3.37 -7.17
C GLY A 63 -7.81 4.21 -5.89
N LEU A 64 -7.19 5.39 -5.90
CA LEU A 64 -7.23 6.32 -4.78
C LEU A 64 -8.65 6.87 -4.54
N GLU A 65 -9.33 7.29 -5.59
CA GLU A 65 -10.72 7.75 -5.50
C GLU A 65 -11.65 6.63 -5.04
N LEU A 66 -11.42 5.39 -5.51
CA LEU A 66 -12.14 4.22 -5.03
C LEU A 66 -11.95 4.01 -3.52
N LEU A 67 -10.72 4.12 -3.00
CA LEU A 67 -10.47 4.04 -1.56
C LEU A 67 -11.22 5.12 -0.76
N HIS A 68 -11.22 6.35 -1.25
CA HIS A 68 -11.99 7.43 -0.63
C HIS A 68 -13.49 7.15 -0.61
N GLN A 69 -14.04 6.61 -1.69
CA GLN A 69 -15.45 6.20 -1.76
C GLN A 69 -15.78 5.08 -0.76
N LEU A 70 -14.92 4.07 -0.64
CA LEU A 70 -15.08 2.98 0.33
C LEU A 70 -15.06 3.51 1.77
N ARG A 71 -14.14 4.41 2.07
CA ARG A 71 -14.05 5.06 3.38
C ARG A 71 -15.29 5.91 3.69
N ALA A 72 -15.78 6.70 2.73
CA ALA A 72 -16.99 7.51 2.89
C ALA A 72 -18.24 6.66 3.15
N LYS A 73 -18.27 5.42 2.61
CA LYS A 73 -19.33 4.43 2.84
C LYS A 73 -19.11 3.56 4.08
N ALA A 74 -18.10 3.86 4.90
CA ALA A 74 -17.68 3.06 6.06
C ALA A 74 -17.46 1.58 5.73
N CYS A 75 -17.02 1.28 4.51
CA CYS A 75 -16.68 -0.06 4.08
C CYS A 75 -15.30 -0.43 4.63
N GLY A 76 -15.26 -1.36 5.61
CA GLY A 76 -14.02 -1.83 6.23
C GLY A 76 -13.27 -2.90 5.43
N LEU A 77 -13.50 -3.01 4.11
CA LEU A 77 -12.83 -3.99 3.26
C LEU A 77 -11.33 -3.64 3.14
N PRO A 78 -10.39 -4.52 3.54
CA PRO A 78 -8.97 -4.30 3.35
C PRO A 78 -8.65 -4.16 1.86
N ALA A 79 -7.94 -3.11 1.48
CA ALA A 79 -7.63 -2.83 0.09
C ALA A 79 -6.11 -2.83 -0.17
N ILE A 80 -5.68 -3.55 -1.19
CA ILE A 80 -4.33 -3.57 -1.74
C ILE A 80 -4.35 -2.79 -3.04
N VAL A 81 -3.43 -1.86 -3.23
CA VAL A 81 -3.35 -1.07 -4.46
C VAL A 81 -2.18 -1.57 -5.31
N ILE A 82 -2.45 -1.80 -6.60
CA ILE A 82 -1.40 -2.08 -7.58
C ILE A 82 -1.06 -0.77 -8.27
N THR A 83 0.22 -0.44 -8.37
CA THR A 83 0.69 0.84 -8.93
C THR A 83 1.77 0.62 -9.97
N GLY A 84 1.88 1.53 -10.92
CA GLY A 84 2.97 1.54 -11.91
C GLY A 84 4.31 1.91 -11.29
N HIS A 85 5.38 1.65 -12.03
CA HIS A 85 6.75 1.89 -11.60
C HIS A 85 7.00 3.38 -11.30
N GLY A 86 7.62 3.68 -10.15
CA GLY A 86 8.03 5.04 -9.78
C GLY A 86 6.96 5.91 -9.10
N ASP A 87 5.76 5.41 -8.86
CA ASP A 87 4.66 6.17 -8.25
C ASP A 87 4.66 6.14 -6.71
N VAL A 88 5.82 6.36 -6.08
CA VAL A 88 5.95 6.36 -4.61
C VAL A 88 4.98 7.36 -3.96
N ALA A 89 4.77 8.52 -4.58
CA ALA A 89 3.83 9.52 -4.07
C ALA A 89 2.39 8.97 -4.00
N LEU A 90 1.92 8.34 -5.07
CA LEU A 90 0.58 7.73 -5.12
C LEU A 90 0.45 6.56 -4.16
N ALA A 91 1.51 5.75 -4.01
CA ALA A 91 1.53 4.67 -3.04
C ALA A 91 1.38 5.19 -1.60
N VAL A 92 2.10 6.27 -1.25
CA VAL A 92 1.95 6.93 0.06
C VAL A 92 0.56 7.50 0.24
N GLU A 93 -0.03 8.13 -0.78
CA GLU A 93 -1.39 8.65 -0.74
C GLU A 93 -2.42 7.52 -0.55
N ALA A 94 -2.26 6.39 -1.22
CA ALA A 94 -3.10 5.21 -1.04
C ALA A 94 -3.05 4.69 0.41
N MET A 95 -1.85 4.61 1.00
CA MET A 95 -1.69 4.21 2.41
C MET A 95 -2.37 5.21 3.36
N LYS A 96 -2.25 6.52 3.11
CA LYS A 96 -2.96 7.57 3.87
C LYS A 96 -4.49 7.49 3.70
N ALA A 97 -4.96 7.07 2.52
CA ALA A 97 -6.38 6.84 2.25
C ALA A 97 -6.92 5.56 2.90
N GLY A 98 -6.06 4.71 3.45
CA GLY A 98 -6.45 3.50 4.19
C GLY A 98 -6.17 2.19 3.47
N ALA A 99 -5.40 2.18 2.38
CA ALA A 99 -4.89 0.95 1.82
C ALA A 99 -4.07 0.18 2.87
N VAL A 100 -4.21 -1.15 2.90
CA VAL A 100 -3.44 -2.00 3.82
C VAL A 100 -2.07 -2.35 3.27
N ASP A 101 -1.94 -2.31 1.92
CA ASP A 101 -0.69 -2.55 1.21
C ASP A 101 -0.72 -1.90 -0.18
N PHE A 102 0.45 -1.74 -0.79
CA PHE A 102 0.58 -1.44 -2.21
C PHE A 102 1.68 -2.30 -2.85
N ILE A 103 1.50 -2.63 -4.13
CA ILE A 103 2.42 -3.49 -4.88
C ILE A 103 2.77 -2.78 -6.19
N GLU A 104 4.07 -2.69 -6.48
CA GLU A 104 4.58 -2.03 -7.68
C GLU A 104 4.66 -3.01 -8.85
N LYS A 105 4.18 -2.60 -10.03
CA LYS A 105 4.35 -3.35 -11.29
C LYS A 105 5.77 -3.13 -11.84
N PRO A 106 6.48 -4.13 -12.32
CA PRO A 106 6.13 -5.56 -12.34
C PRO A 106 6.27 -6.21 -10.96
N PHE A 107 5.33 -7.06 -10.60
CA PHE A 107 5.33 -7.78 -9.33
C PHE A 107 5.52 -9.29 -9.53
N ASP A 108 6.08 -9.96 -8.54
CA ASP A 108 6.13 -11.40 -8.48
C ASP A 108 4.88 -12.00 -7.81
N GLN A 109 4.68 -13.30 -8.01
CA GLN A 109 3.52 -14.01 -7.48
C GLN A 109 3.52 -14.04 -5.94
N GLU A 110 4.70 -14.16 -5.33
CA GLU A 110 4.85 -14.25 -3.88
C GLU A 110 4.45 -12.95 -3.18
N ALA A 111 4.76 -11.79 -3.79
CA ALA A 111 4.35 -10.48 -3.27
C ALA A 111 2.83 -10.37 -3.21
N ILE A 112 2.11 -10.76 -4.27
CA ILE A 112 0.64 -10.76 -4.31
C ILE A 112 0.06 -11.68 -3.25
N LEU A 113 0.53 -12.93 -3.18
CA LEU A 113 0.02 -13.92 -2.23
C LEU A 113 0.24 -13.49 -0.78
N THR A 114 1.40 -12.94 -0.49
CA THR A 114 1.74 -12.44 0.86
C THR A 114 0.86 -11.28 1.26
N ALA A 115 0.65 -10.31 0.36
CA ALA A 115 -0.20 -9.15 0.62
C ALA A 115 -1.67 -9.55 0.83
N VAL A 116 -2.21 -10.44 -0.02
CA VAL A 116 -3.58 -10.94 0.09
C VAL A 116 -3.78 -11.71 1.39
N LYS A 117 -2.85 -12.60 1.74
CA LYS A 117 -2.90 -13.33 3.01
C LYS A 117 -2.93 -12.38 4.21
N ALA A 118 -2.01 -11.40 4.23
CA ALA A 118 -1.95 -10.40 5.28
C ALA A 118 -3.23 -9.53 5.34
N ALA A 119 -3.83 -9.18 4.20
CA ALA A 119 -5.08 -8.43 4.14
C ALA A 119 -6.26 -9.22 4.71
N LEU A 120 -6.38 -10.52 4.37
CA LEU A 120 -7.45 -11.39 4.85
C LEU A 120 -7.33 -11.71 6.36
N GLU A 121 -6.12 -11.76 6.89
CA GLU A 121 -5.86 -12.01 8.32
C GLU A 121 -6.11 -10.77 9.19
N ARG A 122 -6.00 -9.57 8.61
CA ARG A 122 -6.03 -8.29 9.34
C ARG A 122 -7.40 -7.76 9.74
N GLY A 123 -8.45 -8.49 9.66
CA GLY A 123 -9.79 -8.03 10.04
C GLY A 123 -9.95 -7.41 11.45
N GLY A 124 -8.87 -6.98 12.12
CA GLY A 124 -8.96 -6.44 13.47
C GLY A 124 -7.71 -5.94 14.21
N GLU A 125 -6.51 -5.93 13.65
CA GLU A 125 -5.34 -5.57 14.46
C GLU A 125 -4.72 -4.21 14.09
N GLY A 126 -4.92 -3.22 14.96
CA GLY A 126 -4.06 -2.05 15.07
C GLY A 126 -2.67 -2.49 15.57
N GLY A 127 -1.61 -2.16 14.82
CA GLY A 127 -0.23 -2.48 15.22
C GLY A 127 0.09 -1.90 16.60
N ASP A 128 0.96 -2.58 17.35
CA ASP A 128 1.47 -2.12 18.65
C ASP A 128 2.24 -0.79 18.48
N THR A 129 1.56 0.30 18.77
CA THR A 129 2.11 1.66 18.67
C THR A 129 3.30 1.90 19.56
N THR A 130 3.41 1.17 20.67
CA THR A 130 4.53 1.29 21.63
C THR A 130 5.81 0.72 21.04
N ALA A 131 5.73 -0.47 20.42
CA ALA A 131 6.86 -1.08 19.72
C ALA A 131 7.31 -0.22 18.54
N ILE A 132 6.38 0.33 17.76
CA ILE A 132 6.69 1.24 16.65
C ILE A 132 7.41 2.49 17.16
N ALA A 133 6.96 3.10 18.25
CA ALA A 133 7.59 4.29 18.82
C ALA A 133 9.03 4.00 19.29
N ALA A 134 9.29 2.84 19.91
CA ALA A 134 10.62 2.44 20.32
C ALA A 134 11.59 2.26 19.13
N ARG A 135 11.12 1.63 18.03
CA ARG A 135 11.91 1.49 16.79
C ARG A 135 12.21 2.85 16.15
N LEU A 136 11.23 3.75 16.09
CA LEU A 136 11.43 5.12 15.59
C LEU A 136 12.47 5.90 16.41
N ALA A 137 12.50 5.70 17.73
CA ALA A 137 13.49 6.34 18.60
C ALA A 137 14.93 5.83 18.33
N SER A 138 15.10 4.63 17.77
CA SER A 138 16.40 4.06 17.43
C SER A 138 16.99 4.58 16.10
N LEU A 139 16.20 5.33 15.31
CA LEU A 139 16.65 5.88 14.04
C LEU A 139 17.66 7.00 14.26
N SER A 140 18.74 6.98 13.47
CA SER A 140 19.63 8.13 13.35
C SER A 140 18.91 9.31 12.71
N GLU A 141 19.45 10.53 12.88
CA GLU A 141 18.91 11.73 12.25
C GLU A 141 18.77 11.60 10.73
N ARG A 142 19.76 10.99 10.05
CA ARG A 142 19.73 10.76 8.59
C ARG A 142 18.67 9.74 8.17
N GLU A 143 18.51 8.67 8.92
CA GLU A 143 17.45 7.67 8.66
C GLU A 143 16.06 8.30 8.86
N ARG A 144 15.89 9.15 9.88
CA ARG A 144 14.66 9.88 10.11
C ARG A 144 14.32 10.82 8.96
N GLN A 145 15.29 11.62 8.48
CA GLN A 145 15.12 12.52 7.33
C GLN A 145 14.74 11.74 6.06
N VAL A 146 15.35 10.57 5.83
CA VAL A 146 14.96 9.70 4.71
C VAL A 146 13.53 9.16 4.88
N LEU A 147 13.13 8.73 6.08
CA LEU A 147 11.76 8.30 6.38
C LEU A 147 10.76 9.41 6.10
N GLU A 148 11.02 10.62 6.56
CA GLU A 148 10.16 11.80 6.32
C GLU A 148 10.00 12.09 4.83
N GLY A 149 11.07 12.01 4.05
CA GLY A 149 11.04 12.16 2.60
C GLY A 149 10.20 11.07 1.92
N LEU A 150 10.30 9.82 2.39
CA LEU A 150 9.46 8.72 1.89
C LEU A 150 7.98 8.94 2.20
N ILE A 151 7.64 9.39 3.41
CA ILE A 151 6.24 9.68 3.82
C ILE A 151 5.69 10.89 3.05
N ALA A 152 6.57 11.82 2.64
CA ALA A 152 6.20 12.92 1.75
C ALA A 152 5.96 12.46 0.30
N GLY A 153 6.25 11.20 -0.03
CA GLY A 153 6.11 10.65 -1.38
C GLY A 153 7.28 11.01 -2.30
N HIS A 154 8.42 11.44 -1.77
CA HIS A 154 9.56 11.83 -2.58
C HIS A 154 10.32 10.61 -3.13
N PRO A 155 10.65 10.59 -4.42
CA PRO A 155 11.55 9.58 -4.98
C PRO A 155 12.97 9.76 -4.43
N ASN A 156 13.79 8.70 -4.46
CA ASN A 156 15.16 8.70 -3.94
C ASN A 156 16.01 9.86 -4.48
N LYS A 157 15.82 10.25 -5.75
CA LYS A 157 16.55 11.38 -6.35
C LYS A 157 16.23 12.72 -5.67
N THR A 158 14.96 12.95 -5.33
CA THR A 158 14.53 14.17 -4.62
C THR A 158 15.05 14.17 -3.19
N ILE A 159 14.92 13.05 -2.47
CA ILE A 159 15.47 12.91 -1.10
C ILE A 159 16.98 13.15 -1.10
N ALA A 160 17.70 12.58 -2.08
CA ALA A 160 19.14 12.76 -2.21
C ALA A 160 19.53 14.22 -2.41
N TYR A 161 18.80 14.92 -3.30
CA TYR A 161 18.99 16.35 -3.54
C TYR A 161 18.77 17.18 -2.29
N ASP A 162 17.64 16.97 -1.60
CA ASP A 162 17.25 17.73 -0.40
C ASP A 162 18.24 17.52 0.77
N LEU A 163 18.84 16.32 0.86
CA LEU A 163 19.80 15.98 1.92
C LEU A 163 21.28 16.21 1.54
N GLY A 164 21.56 16.63 0.29
CA GLY A 164 22.92 16.85 -0.21
C GLY A 164 23.76 15.55 -0.28
N ILE A 165 23.15 14.42 -0.61
CA ILE A 165 23.79 13.09 -0.72
C ILE A 165 23.49 12.44 -2.06
N SER A 166 24.13 11.30 -2.36
CA SER A 166 23.83 10.56 -3.59
C SER A 166 22.57 9.72 -3.48
N PRO A 167 21.84 9.44 -4.59
CA PRO A 167 20.72 8.50 -4.58
C PRO A 167 21.09 7.11 -4.04
N ARG A 168 22.30 6.64 -4.32
CA ARG A 168 22.83 5.38 -3.78
C ARG A 168 22.97 5.42 -2.26
N THR A 169 23.34 6.58 -1.70
CA THR A 169 23.41 6.77 -0.25
C THR A 169 22.00 6.71 0.38
N VAL A 170 21.00 7.26 -0.30
CA VAL A 170 19.58 7.13 0.15
C VAL A 170 19.15 5.68 0.18
N GLU A 171 19.54 4.85 -0.81
CA GLU A 171 19.24 3.41 -0.82
C GLU A 171 19.84 2.69 0.39
N VAL A 172 21.08 3.04 0.78
CA VAL A 172 21.69 2.48 1.99
C VAL A 172 20.92 2.88 3.25
N TYR A 173 20.55 4.16 3.39
CA TYR A 173 19.74 4.58 4.53
C TYR A 173 18.36 3.91 4.54
N ARG A 174 17.74 3.70 3.37
CA ARG A 174 16.47 2.95 3.27
C ARG A 174 16.64 1.50 3.76
N ALA A 175 17.69 0.82 3.34
CA ALA A 175 17.96 -0.55 3.80
C ALA A 175 18.12 -0.62 5.33
N ASN A 176 18.90 0.30 5.91
CA ASN A 176 19.07 0.40 7.35
C ASN A 176 17.76 0.73 8.08
N LEU A 177 16.99 1.65 7.52
CA LEU A 177 15.68 2.05 8.02
C LEU A 177 14.72 0.86 8.04
N MET A 178 14.63 0.10 6.94
CA MET A 178 13.80 -1.11 6.85
C MET A 178 14.20 -2.13 7.92
N ALA A 179 15.51 -2.36 8.12
CA ALA A 179 16.01 -3.29 9.12
C ALA A 179 15.68 -2.84 10.55
N LYS A 180 15.90 -1.56 10.91
CA LYS A 180 15.63 -1.03 12.25
C LYS A 180 14.13 -0.98 12.58
N MET A 181 13.31 -0.67 11.58
CA MET A 181 11.86 -0.68 11.72
C MET A 181 11.28 -2.09 11.66
N GLU A 182 12.09 -3.11 11.33
CA GLU A 182 11.65 -4.49 11.08
C GLU A 182 10.52 -4.56 10.04
N ALA A 183 10.56 -3.68 9.05
CA ALA A 183 9.58 -3.62 7.99
C ALA A 183 9.99 -4.54 6.84
N ARG A 184 9.06 -5.38 6.39
CA ARG A 184 9.27 -6.34 5.30
C ARG A 184 9.04 -5.72 3.93
N SER A 185 8.29 -4.60 3.88
CA SER A 185 7.97 -3.87 2.67
C SER A 185 7.93 -2.37 2.93
N LEU A 186 8.03 -1.57 1.86
CA LEU A 186 7.90 -0.12 1.96
C LEU A 186 6.50 0.28 2.46
N SER A 187 5.46 -0.44 2.06
CA SER A 187 4.09 -0.22 2.54
C SER A 187 3.97 -0.42 4.05
N GLU A 188 4.60 -1.46 4.60
CA GLU A 188 4.61 -1.70 6.03
C GLU A 188 5.33 -0.58 6.78
N LEU A 189 6.48 -0.12 6.26
CA LEU A 189 7.22 1.02 6.81
C LEU A 189 6.35 2.29 6.84
N ILE A 190 5.72 2.63 5.71
CA ILE A 190 4.86 3.81 5.60
C ILE A 190 3.67 3.70 6.55
N ARG A 191 3.05 2.53 6.64
CA ARG A 191 1.95 2.28 7.58
C ARG A 191 2.37 2.48 9.03
N MET A 192 3.52 1.93 9.45
CA MET A 192 4.07 2.15 10.80
C MET A 192 4.28 3.64 11.08
N ALA A 193 4.83 4.37 10.13
CA ALA A 193 5.07 5.80 10.27
C ALA A 193 3.76 6.60 10.37
N ILE A 194 2.73 6.25 9.59
CA ILE A 194 1.40 6.87 9.67
C ILE A 194 0.75 6.60 11.04
N LEU A 195 0.81 5.36 11.53
CA LEU A 195 0.28 4.99 12.87
C LEU A 195 0.97 5.77 13.99
N ALA A 196 2.27 5.98 13.88
CA ALA A 196 3.06 6.75 14.83
C ALA A 196 2.98 8.27 14.61
N LYS A 197 2.17 8.75 13.65
CA LYS A 197 1.99 10.18 13.32
C LYS A 197 3.31 10.91 12.98
N VAL A 198 4.23 10.22 12.30
CA VAL A 198 5.47 10.86 11.80
C VAL A 198 5.07 11.92 10.77
N ALA A 199 5.55 13.17 10.99
CA ALA A 199 5.25 14.27 10.08
C ALA A 199 6.11 14.15 8.81
N PRO A 200 5.53 14.38 7.62
CA PRO A 200 6.32 14.47 6.39
C PRO A 200 7.16 15.75 6.39
N THR A 201 8.35 15.70 5.79
CA THR A 201 9.19 16.90 5.59
C THR A 201 8.42 17.93 4.74
N GLN A 202 8.20 19.12 5.28
CA GLN A 202 7.71 20.24 4.48
C GLN A 202 8.86 20.78 3.64
N ARG A 203 8.70 20.87 2.31
CA ARG A 203 9.66 21.57 1.46
C ARG A 203 9.74 23.02 1.91
N THR A 204 10.87 23.41 2.46
CA THR A 204 11.21 24.82 2.55
C THR A 204 11.55 25.28 1.13
N SER A 205 10.59 25.92 0.44
CA SER A 205 10.86 26.61 -0.82
C SER A 205 11.92 27.68 -0.55
N LYS A 206 13.11 27.45 -1.08
CA LYS A 206 14.13 28.48 -1.29
C LYS A 206 14.08 28.92 -2.73
#